data_c1a01a3e4a55f3d459ec86e4ee5f69db
#
_entry.id   c1a01a3e4a55f3d459ec86e4ee5f69db
#
_cell.length_a   1.000
_cell.length_b   1.000
_cell.length_c   1.000
_cell.angle_alpha   90.00
_cell.angle_beta   90.00
_cell.angle_gamma   90.00
#
_symmetry.space_group_name_H-M   'P 1'
#
loop_
_entity.id
_entity.type
_entity.pdbx_description
1 polymer ?
#
loop_
_entity_poly.entity_id
_entity_poly.type
_entity_poly.pdbx_seq_one_letter_code
_entity_poly.pdbx_strand_id
1 'polypeptide(L)'
;MSRRAAEIKLSQEETEELNRWVKSGKTEQRKVHRAKIVLRSAEGKTTHQIARELQTRPSTVSKWRKRFAKLRIAGLQDEQRSGRRVVNDEKVEERILAQLAQRPPPGFARWNGRLLAEALADVSDDAVWRVMRKHDLHLDRRQSWCVSTDPEFSRKASEIVGLYLKPPENAIVLCFDEKPNIQALERAQGYIRLPSGRAVTGFAHEYERHGTTTLFAALETATGLVKAGHYKRRRRREFLDFMNGVIASYGNDKEIHVILDNLNTHKPVNDHWLKSHRNVHFHFTPTHASWLNQIECWFSILRRQALQGASFIDVKQLREAIDNFISAYNAQAAPFEWRQGEIKQQGLRDNIAYFCK
;
A
#
# COMPACT_ATOMS: atom_id res chain seq x y z
N MET A 1 -51.47 36.86 19.05
CA MET A 1 -50.49 37.96 19.25
C MET A 1 -49.50 37.99 18.10
N SER A 2 -49.49 39.06 17.32
CA SER A 2 -48.54 39.22 16.20
C SER A 2 -47.13 39.42 16.75
N ARG A 3 -46.20 38.47 16.50
CA ARG A 3 -44.79 38.61 16.90
C ARG A 3 -44.16 39.77 16.14
N ARG A 4 -43.81 40.87 16.82
CA ARG A 4 -43.08 41.99 16.21
C ARG A 4 -41.76 41.48 15.65
N ALA A 5 -41.42 41.87 14.44
CA ALA A 5 -40.18 41.54 13.81
C ALA A 5 -39.02 42.22 14.59
N ALA A 6 -37.87 41.51 14.72
CA ALA A 6 -36.70 42.07 15.39
C ALA A 6 -36.26 43.38 14.71
N GLU A 7 -36.12 44.45 15.49
CA GLU A 7 -35.58 45.72 15.02
C GLU A 7 -34.07 45.55 14.76
N ILE A 8 -33.59 46.01 13.64
CA ILE A 8 -32.17 45.94 13.23
C ILE A 8 -31.59 47.34 13.27
N LYS A 9 -30.65 47.54 14.16
CA LYS A 9 -29.80 48.74 14.23
C LYS A 9 -28.39 48.33 13.81
N LEU A 10 -27.80 49.01 12.81
CA LEU A 10 -26.46 48.75 12.32
C LEU A 10 -25.47 49.78 12.92
N SER A 11 -24.24 49.32 13.20
CA SER A 11 -23.12 50.19 13.41
C SER A 11 -22.61 50.77 12.07
N GLN A 12 -21.77 51.80 12.11
CA GLN A 12 -21.17 52.31 10.90
C GLN A 12 -20.30 51.26 10.19
N GLU A 13 -19.51 50.51 10.95
CA GLU A 13 -18.65 49.43 10.46
C GLU A 13 -19.45 48.31 9.77
N GLU A 14 -20.55 47.90 10.39
CA GLU A 14 -21.45 46.87 9.84
C GLU A 14 -22.12 47.35 8.54
N THR A 15 -22.50 48.60 8.49
CA THR A 15 -23.10 49.22 7.31
C THR A 15 -22.08 49.24 6.14
N GLU A 16 -20.84 49.61 6.43
CA GLU A 16 -19.76 49.63 5.46
C GLU A 16 -19.43 48.20 4.94
N GLU A 17 -19.34 47.25 5.83
CA GLU A 17 -19.05 45.86 5.48
C GLU A 17 -20.18 45.24 4.63
N LEU A 18 -21.43 45.41 5.04
CA LEU A 18 -22.57 44.90 4.28
C LEU A 18 -22.68 45.56 2.87
N ASN A 19 -22.41 46.85 2.80
CA ASN A 19 -22.36 47.54 1.50
C ASN A 19 -21.18 47.10 0.63
N ARG A 20 -20.04 46.78 1.22
CA ARG A 20 -18.91 46.16 0.53
C ARG A 20 -19.29 44.80 -0.06
N TRP A 21 -19.99 43.96 0.70
CA TRP A 21 -20.50 42.69 0.19
C TRP A 21 -21.46 42.85 -0.99
N VAL A 22 -22.33 43.85 -0.95
CA VAL A 22 -23.30 44.12 -2.02
C VAL A 22 -22.65 44.66 -3.28
N LYS A 23 -21.60 45.50 -3.15
CA LYS A 23 -20.90 46.13 -4.27
C LYS A 23 -19.82 45.23 -4.91
N SER A 24 -19.31 44.27 -4.18
CA SER A 24 -18.22 43.41 -4.66
C SER A 24 -18.76 42.31 -5.59
N GLY A 25 -18.24 42.31 -6.83
CA GLY A 25 -18.53 41.23 -7.80
C GLY A 25 -17.95 39.85 -7.42
N LYS A 26 -17.07 39.77 -6.40
CA LYS A 26 -16.46 38.54 -5.92
C LYS A 26 -17.20 37.90 -4.74
N THR A 27 -18.17 38.62 -4.15
CA THR A 27 -18.94 38.08 -3.01
C THR A 27 -19.96 37.06 -3.48
N GLU A 28 -20.06 35.96 -2.76
CA GLU A 28 -21.08 34.92 -3.04
C GLU A 28 -22.49 35.51 -3.05
N GLN A 29 -23.28 35.23 -4.09
CA GLN A 29 -24.63 35.75 -4.25
C GLN A 29 -25.53 35.51 -3.02
N ARG A 30 -25.30 34.41 -2.31
CA ARG A 30 -26.01 34.11 -1.07
C ARG A 30 -25.73 35.15 0.04
N LYS A 31 -24.48 35.55 0.19
CA LYS A 31 -24.06 36.58 1.16
C LYS A 31 -24.58 37.95 0.76
N VAL A 32 -24.52 38.28 -0.52
CA VAL A 32 -25.11 39.52 -1.07
C VAL A 32 -26.58 39.60 -0.77
N HIS A 33 -27.32 38.52 -1.02
CA HIS A 33 -28.77 38.49 -0.75
C HIS A 33 -29.10 38.69 0.74
N ARG A 34 -28.34 38.05 1.65
CA ARG A 34 -28.49 38.18 3.09
C ARG A 34 -28.14 39.61 3.58
N ALA A 35 -27.08 40.20 3.04
CA ALA A 35 -26.69 41.58 3.30
C ALA A 35 -27.79 42.56 2.87
N LYS A 36 -28.38 42.40 1.70
CA LYS A 36 -29.52 43.21 1.27
C LYS A 36 -30.71 43.10 2.20
N ILE A 37 -31.05 41.89 2.71
CA ILE A 37 -32.10 41.69 3.67
C ILE A 37 -31.87 42.55 4.96
N VAL A 38 -30.64 42.52 5.47
CA VAL A 38 -30.28 43.23 6.70
C VAL A 38 -30.30 44.75 6.50
N LEU A 39 -29.69 45.24 5.42
CA LEU A 39 -29.69 46.67 5.08
C LEU A 39 -31.10 47.21 4.92
N ARG A 40 -31.99 46.52 4.18
CA ARG A 40 -33.40 46.91 4.05
C ARG A 40 -34.18 46.84 5.33
N SER A 41 -33.78 45.94 6.25
CA SER A 41 -34.37 45.84 7.58
C SER A 41 -33.96 47.03 8.49
N ALA A 42 -32.73 47.54 8.37
CA ALA A 42 -32.26 48.73 9.06
C ALA A 42 -32.90 50.04 8.54
N GLU A 43 -33.32 50.04 7.27
CA GLU A 43 -34.12 51.13 6.65
C GLU A 43 -35.57 51.14 7.20
N GLY A 44 -35.94 50.28 8.13
CA GLY A 44 -37.29 50.24 8.73
C GLY A 44 -38.34 49.48 7.89
N LYS A 45 -37.93 48.86 6.76
CA LYS A 45 -38.90 48.13 5.92
C LYS A 45 -39.45 46.89 6.61
N THR A 46 -40.71 46.61 6.34
CA THR A 46 -41.37 45.41 6.86
C THR A 46 -40.87 44.11 6.18
N THR A 47 -41.03 43.00 6.85
CA THR A 47 -40.65 41.67 6.32
C THR A 47 -41.30 41.38 4.95
N HIS A 48 -42.55 41.80 4.76
CA HIS A 48 -43.27 41.59 3.51
C HIS A 48 -42.79 42.50 2.36
N GLN A 49 -42.42 43.77 2.68
CA GLN A 49 -41.86 44.69 1.70
C GLN A 49 -40.51 44.17 1.20
N ILE A 50 -39.62 43.77 2.13
CA ILE A 50 -38.31 43.22 1.78
C ILE A 50 -38.45 41.92 0.98
N ALA A 51 -39.39 41.06 1.34
CA ALA A 51 -39.64 39.82 0.60
C ALA A 51 -40.05 40.05 -0.86
N ARG A 52 -40.90 41.11 -1.10
CA ARG A 52 -41.30 41.51 -2.45
C ARG A 52 -40.13 42.13 -3.23
N GLU A 53 -39.38 43.07 -2.63
CA GLU A 53 -38.24 43.70 -3.29
C GLU A 53 -37.15 42.74 -3.72
N LEU A 54 -36.89 41.78 -2.85
CA LEU A 54 -35.78 40.82 -3.08
C LEU A 54 -36.24 39.48 -3.67
N GLN A 55 -37.52 39.41 -4.08
CA GLN A 55 -38.15 38.20 -4.65
C GLN A 55 -37.91 36.93 -3.85
N THR A 56 -38.06 37.02 -2.52
CA THR A 56 -37.83 35.93 -1.59
C THR A 56 -39.04 35.68 -0.68
N ARG A 57 -39.01 34.63 0.11
CA ARG A 57 -40.10 34.29 1.03
C ARG A 57 -40.00 35.13 2.32
N PRO A 58 -41.12 35.58 2.91
CA PRO A 58 -41.13 36.26 4.20
C PRO A 58 -40.42 35.48 5.34
N SER A 59 -40.52 34.15 5.28
CA SER A 59 -39.83 33.26 6.24
C SER A 59 -38.31 33.38 6.14
N THR A 60 -37.77 33.53 4.91
CA THR A 60 -36.33 33.73 4.67
C THR A 60 -35.86 35.07 5.25
N VAL A 61 -36.61 36.14 5.00
CA VAL A 61 -36.33 37.46 5.56
C VAL A 61 -36.34 37.41 7.12
N SER A 62 -37.37 36.79 7.70
CA SER A 62 -37.49 36.60 9.15
C SER A 62 -36.34 35.82 9.73
N LYS A 63 -35.90 34.74 9.04
CA LYS A 63 -34.76 33.92 9.44
C LYS A 63 -33.47 34.75 9.55
N TRP A 64 -33.15 35.51 8.49
CA TRP A 64 -31.89 36.26 8.44
C TRP A 64 -31.89 37.47 9.35
N ARG A 65 -33.05 38.13 9.56
CA ARG A 65 -33.20 39.17 10.59
C ARG A 65 -32.91 38.64 11.99
N LYS A 66 -33.52 37.49 12.36
CA LYS A 66 -33.26 36.86 13.68
C LYS A 66 -31.80 36.45 13.86
N ARG A 67 -31.19 35.87 12.85
CA ARG A 67 -29.78 35.46 12.92
C ARG A 67 -28.86 36.65 13.06
N PHE A 68 -29.08 37.71 12.29
CA PHE A 68 -28.30 38.93 12.41
C PHE A 68 -28.52 39.61 13.79
N ALA A 69 -29.74 39.69 14.26
CA ALA A 69 -30.02 40.26 15.58
C ALA A 69 -29.28 39.52 16.70
N LYS A 70 -29.09 38.20 16.57
CA LYS A 70 -28.41 37.38 17.59
C LYS A 70 -26.89 37.35 17.42
N LEU A 71 -26.39 37.23 16.20
CA LEU A 71 -24.97 36.88 15.88
C LEU A 71 -24.28 37.93 15.02
N ARG A 72 -24.98 39.07 14.74
CA ARG A 72 -24.47 40.16 13.90
C ARG A 72 -23.98 39.61 12.52
N ILE A 73 -22.89 40.12 11.95
CA ILE A 73 -22.33 39.70 10.66
C ILE A 73 -22.01 38.22 10.58
N ALA A 74 -21.51 37.63 11.69
CA ALA A 74 -21.24 36.19 11.75
C ALA A 74 -22.51 35.33 11.53
N GLY A 75 -23.70 35.86 11.93
CA GLY A 75 -24.97 35.20 11.67
C GLY A 75 -25.39 35.09 10.22
N LEU A 76 -24.74 35.81 9.31
CA LEU A 76 -25.00 35.76 7.87
C LEU A 76 -24.16 34.70 7.16
N GLN A 77 -23.23 34.02 7.83
CA GLN A 77 -22.48 32.89 7.28
C GLN A 77 -23.31 31.61 7.30
N ASP A 78 -22.96 30.68 6.40
CA ASP A 78 -23.58 29.35 6.43
C ASP A 78 -23.09 28.56 7.63
N GLU A 79 -23.97 27.96 8.36
CA GLU A 79 -23.63 26.95 9.37
C GLU A 79 -23.18 25.68 8.65
N GLN A 80 -22.20 25.02 9.25
CA GLN A 80 -21.80 23.71 8.78
C GLN A 80 -23.03 22.79 8.84
N ARG A 81 -23.41 22.22 7.71
CA ARG A 81 -24.55 21.32 7.66
C ARG A 81 -24.19 20.08 8.47
N SER A 82 -25.01 19.72 9.43
CA SER A 82 -24.95 18.41 10.05
C SER A 82 -25.25 17.39 8.97
N GLY A 83 -24.25 16.78 8.38
CA GLY A 83 -24.41 15.70 7.42
C GLY A 83 -25.31 14.59 7.99
N ARG A 84 -25.65 13.60 7.16
CA ARG A 84 -26.34 12.39 7.65
C ARG A 84 -25.53 11.85 8.83
N ARG A 85 -26.18 11.69 9.98
CA ARG A 85 -25.55 11.09 11.17
C ARG A 85 -24.94 9.77 10.75
N VAL A 86 -23.62 9.70 10.74
CA VAL A 86 -22.90 8.43 10.62
C VAL A 86 -23.13 7.74 11.96
N VAL A 87 -24.00 6.76 11.97
CA VAL A 87 -24.13 5.87 13.12
C VAL A 87 -22.85 5.02 13.13
N ASN A 88 -21.80 5.54 13.73
CA ASN A 88 -20.64 4.75 14.11
C ASN A 88 -21.05 4.00 15.38
N ASP A 89 -21.73 2.89 15.18
CA ASP A 89 -21.99 2.00 16.29
C ASP A 89 -20.74 1.12 16.47
N GLU A 90 -19.98 1.35 17.53
CA GLU A 90 -18.81 0.54 17.90
C GLU A 90 -19.18 -0.95 17.93
N LYS A 91 -20.41 -1.28 18.34
CA LYS A 91 -20.93 -2.64 18.33
C LYS A 91 -21.04 -3.24 16.91
N VAL A 92 -21.40 -2.43 15.91
CA VAL A 92 -21.44 -2.87 14.51
C VAL A 92 -20.02 -3.14 14.00
N GLU A 93 -19.07 -2.28 14.36
CA GLU A 93 -17.66 -2.44 14.03
C GLU A 93 -17.09 -3.75 14.60
N GLU A 94 -17.29 -3.98 15.89
CA GLU A 94 -16.87 -5.22 16.56
C GLU A 94 -17.49 -6.46 15.92
N ARG A 95 -18.78 -6.42 15.57
CA ARG A 95 -19.47 -7.51 14.89
C ARG A 95 -18.90 -7.80 13.51
N ILE A 96 -18.57 -6.75 12.73
CA ILE A 96 -17.95 -6.91 11.40
C ILE A 96 -16.57 -7.57 11.55
N LEU A 97 -15.75 -7.11 12.49
CA LEU A 97 -14.42 -7.67 12.74
C LEU A 97 -14.49 -9.11 13.27
N ALA A 98 -15.43 -9.41 14.17
CA ALA A 98 -15.66 -10.74 14.67
C ALA A 98 -16.14 -11.71 13.56
N GLN A 99 -17.03 -11.24 12.67
CA GLN A 99 -17.48 -12.05 11.53
C GLN A 99 -16.36 -12.30 10.52
N LEU A 100 -15.50 -11.29 10.28
CA LEU A 100 -14.33 -11.42 9.39
C LEU A 100 -13.34 -12.50 9.89
N ALA A 101 -13.24 -12.70 11.20
CA ALA A 101 -12.40 -13.73 11.81
C ALA A 101 -13.00 -15.17 11.65
N GLN A 102 -14.27 -15.31 11.28
CA GLN A 102 -14.89 -16.59 11.00
C GLN A 102 -14.56 -17.08 9.58
N ARG A 103 -14.79 -18.38 9.34
CA ARG A 103 -14.71 -18.93 7.99
C ARG A 103 -15.83 -18.36 7.11
N PRO A 104 -15.56 -18.06 5.83
CA PRO A 104 -16.61 -17.71 4.89
C PRO A 104 -17.66 -18.82 4.74
N PRO A 105 -18.86 -18.51 4.26
CA PRO A 105 -19.88 -19.51 3.99
C PRO A 105 -19.40 -20.64 3.07
N PRO A 106 -20.00 -21.84 3.13
CA PRO A 106 -19.66 -22.93 2.23
C PRO A 106 -19.70 -22.50 0.76
N GLY A 107 -18.70 -22.90 -0.01
CA GLY A 107 -18.55 -22.52 -1.41
C GLY A 107 -17.70 -21.26 -1.64
N PHE A 108 -17.38 -20.50 -0.60
CA PHE A 108 -16.55 -19.31 -0.72
C PHE A 108 -15.21 -19.51 0.00
N ALA A 109 -14.11 -19.18 -0.71
CA ALA A 109 -12.76 -19.27 -0.15
C ALA A 109 -12.36 -18.03 0.67
N ARG A 110 -13.11 -16.94 0.59
CA ARG A 110 -12.81 -15.65 1.24
C ARG A 110 -14.06 -14.81 1.44
N TRP A 111 -14.02 -13.96 2.43
CA TRP A 111 -15.00 -12.90 2.60
C TRP A 111 -14.89 -11.84 1.51
N ASN A 112 -16.01 -11.24 1.17
CA ASN A 112 -16.10 -9.97 0.46
C ASN A 112 -17.14 -9.08 1.17
N GLY A 113 -17.21 -7.80 0.82
CA GLY A 113 -18.09 -6.84 1.49
C GLY A 113 -19.55 -7.28 1.52
N ARG A 114 -20.05 -7.80 0.40
CA ARG A 114 -21.44 -8.28 0.26
C ARG A 114 -21.71 -9.50 1.15
N LEU A 115 -20.84 -10.50 1.12
CA LEU A 115 -21.00 -11.70 1.97
C LEU A 115 -20.97 -11.36 3.46
N LEU A 116 -20.14 -10.40 3.89
CA LEU A 116 -20.12 -9.93 5.27
C LEU A 116 -21.43 -9.22 5.64
N ALA A 117 -21.96 -8.36 4.75
CA ALA A 117 -23.23 -7.70 4.96
C ALA A 117 -24.40 -8.71 5.02
N GLU A 118 -24.43 -9.68 4.11
CA GLU A 118 -25.42 -10.75 4.10
C GLU A 118 -25.36 -11.62 5.38
N ALA A 119 -24.17 -11.97 5.85
CA ALA A 119 -23.98 -12.75 7.08
C ALA A 119 -24.43 -12.00 8.35
N LEU A 120 -24.32 -10.68 8.35
CA LEU A 120 -24.74 -9.82 9.47
C LEU A 120 -26.19 -9.36 9.38
N ALA A 121 -26.86 -9.52 8.24
CA ALA A 121 -28.26 -9.27 7.92
C ALA A 121 -28.73 -7.80 8.09
N ASP A 122 -28.28 -7.09 9.11
CA ASP A 122 -28.67 -5.73 9.49
C ASP A 122 -27.60 -4.66 9.17
N VAL A 123 -26.51 -5.08 8.52
CA VAL A 123 -25.37 -4.21 8.18
C VAL A 123 -25.31 -4.04 6.65
N SER A 124 -25.20 -2.81 6.19
CA SER A 124 -25.07 -2.52 4.76
C SER A 124 -23.63 -2.72 4.27
N ASP A 125 -23.46 -3.01 2.97
CA ASP A 125 -22.16 -3.09 2.29
C ASP A 125 -21.31 -1.82 2.55
N ASP A 126 -21.94 -0.64 2.50
CA ASP A 126 -21.25 0.63 2.77
C ASP A 126 -20.70 0.72 4.19
N ALA A 127 -21.42 0.16 5.17
CA ALA A 127 -20.94 0.11 6.55
C ALA A 127 -19.73 -0.83 6.68
N VAL A 128 -19.77 -2.01 6.03
CA VAL A 128 -18.65 -2.94 5.96
C VAL A 128 -17.41 -2.24 5.38
N TRP A 129 -17.55 -1.61 4.20
CA TRP A 129 -16.43 -0.94 3.54
C TRP A 129 -15.88 0.26 4.32
N ARG A 130 -16.72 0.92 5.12
CA ARG A 130 -16.28 2.00 6.01
C ARG A 130 -15.40 1.46 7.12
N VAL A 131 -15.81 0.36 7.77
CA VAL A 131 -15.02 -0.31 8.79
C VAL A 131 -13.71 -0.85 8.21
N MET A 132 -13.76 -1.51 7.04
CA MET A 132 -12.54 -1.97 6.36
C MET A 132 -11.53 -0.84 6.15
N ARG A 133 -11.99 0.32 5.62
CA ARG A 133 -11.13 1.49 5.41
C ARG A 133 -10.59 2.08 6.71
N LYS A 134 -11.42 2.12 7.77
CA LYS A 134 -11.00 2.62 9.10
C LYS A 134 -9.85 1.81 9.68
N HIS A 135 -9.86 0.48 9.45
CA HIS A 135 -8.85 -0.46 9.95
C HIS A 135 -7.75 -0.80 8.93
N ASP A 136 -7.73 -0.15 7.76
CA ASP A 136 -6.81 -0.46 6.66
C ASP A 136 -6.84 -1.94 6.24
N LEU A 137 -8.03 -2.55 6.29
CA LEU A 137 -8.24 -3.94 5.92
C LEU A 137 -8.63 -4.07 4.45
N HIS A 138 -7.92 -4.91 3.72
CA HIS A 138 -8.15 -5.19 2.31
C HIS A 138 -8.57 -6.64 2.11
N LEU A 139 -9.83 -6.87 1.71
CA LEU A 139 -10.37 -8.22 1.48
C LEU A 139 -9.84 -8.87 0.20
N ASP A 140 -9.38 -8.08 -0.75
CA ASP A 140 -8.80 -8.48 -2.03
C ASP A 140 -7.31 -8.76 -1.97
N ARG A 141 -6.60 -8.19 -0.98
CA ARG A 141 -5.16 -8.35 -0.79
C ARG A 141 -4.89 -9.36 0.30
N ARG A 142 -4.60 -10.59 -0.07
CA ARG A 142 -4.06 -11.56 0.87
C ARG A 142 -2.59 -11.25 1.11
N GLN A 143 -2.27 -10.78 2.30
CA GLN A 143 -0.91 -10.86 2.81
C GLN A 143 -0.78 -12.23 3.48
N SER A 144 0.05 -13.09 2.91
CA SER A 144 0.43 -14.31 3.59
C SER A 144 1.52 -13.96 4.61
N TRP A 145 1.29 -14.34 5.86
CA TRP A 145 2.37 -14.36 6.85
C TRP A 145 2.56 -15.81 7.30
N CYS A 146 3.76 -16.12 7.65
CA CYS A 146 4.07 -17.37 8.31
C CYS A 146 4.75 -17.04 9.63
N VAL A 147 4.21 -17.58 10.71
CA VAL A 147 4.88 -17.49 12.00
C VAL A 147 5.97 -18.55 11.99
N SER A 148 7.21 -18.15 12.20
CA SER A 148 8.30 -19.11 12.28
C SER A 148 8.12 -20.01 13.50
N THR A 149 8.21 -21.31 13.27
CA THR A 149 8.22 -22.34 14.31
C THR A 149 9.66 -22.70 14.74
N ASP A 150 10.66 -21.98 14.26
CA ASP A 150 12.07 -22.22 14.58
C ASP A 150 12.34 -21.79 16.03
N PRO A 151 12.72 -22.71 16.92
CA PRO A 151 13.05 -22.39 18.32
C PRO A 151 14.25 -21.43 18.44
N GLU A 152 15.12 -21.41 17.44
CA GLU A 152 16.28 -20.51 17.38
C GLU A 152 16.01 -19.23 16.58
N PHE A 153 14.73 -18.89 16.31
CA PHE A 153 14.37 -17.75 15.49
C PHE A 153 15.09 -16.46 15.89
N SER A 154 15.01 -16.10 17.17
CA SER A 154 15.59 -14.85 17.67
C SER A 154 17.10 -14.80 17.48
N ARG A 155 17.81 -15.90 17.73
CA ARG A 155 19.26 -15.99 17.56
C ARG A 155 19.65 -15.83 16.09
N LYS A 156 19.05 -16.63 15.20
CA LYS A 156 19.35 -16.61 13.76
C LYS A 156 18.95 -15.28 13.11
N ALA A 157 17.79 -14.74 13.48
CA ALA A 157 17.34 -13.44 12.98
C ALA A 157 18.28 -12.30 13.43
N SER A 158 18.70 -12.31 14.70
CA SER A 158 19.65 -11.31 15.22
C SER A 158 21.00 -11.39 14.54
N GLU A 159 21.50 -12.61 14.28
CA GLU A 159 22.74 -12.85 13.55
C GLU A 159 22.69 -12.27 12.14
N ILE A 160 21.63 -12.55 11.37
CA ILE A 160 21.45 -12.04 10.01
C ILE A 160 21.28 -10.52 9.99
N VAL A 161 20.46 -9.97 10.90
CA VAL A 161 20.28 -8.52 11.01
C VAL A 161 21.60 -7.83 11.42
N GLY A 162 22.38 -8.48 12.30
CA GLY A 162 23.72 -8.03 12.68
C GLY A 162 24.64 -7.90 11.46
N LEU A 163 24.65 -8.90 10.57
CA LEU A 163 25.44 -8.87 9.33
C LEU A 163 25.03 -7.73 8.39
N TYR A 164 23.75 -7.35 8.37
CA TYR A 164 23.27 -6.22 7.56
C TYR A 164 23.64 -4.87 8.16
N LEU A 165 23.51 -4.72 9.47
CA LEU A 165 23.70 -3.43 10.14
C LEU A 165 25.16 -3.14 10.46
N LYS A 166 25.93 -4.18 10.81
CA LYS A 166 27.33 -4.07 11.19
C LYS A 166 28.09 -5.33 10.76
N PRO A 167 28.42 -5.45 9.46
CA PRO A 167 29.22 -6.57 8.99
C PRO A 167 30.60 -6.57 9.67
N PRO A 168 31.23 -7.74 9.80
CA PRO A 168 32.62 -7.82 10.29
C PRO A 168 33.56 -7.00 9.40
N GLU A 169 34.66 -6.51 9.98
CA GLU A 169 35.69 -5.83 9.19
C GLU A 169 36.25 -6.79 8.13
N ASN A 170 36.53 -6.25 6.96
CA ASN A 170 37.07 -7.01 5.82
C ASN A 170 36.17 -8.16 5.31
N ALA A 171 34.88 -8.15 5.62
CA ALA A 171 33.92 -9.16 5.21
C ALA A 171 33.06 -8.74 4.02
N ILE A 172 32.73 -9.72 3.18
CA ILE A 172 31.71 -9.62 2.13
C ILE A 172 30.46 -10.34 2.62
N VAL A 173 29.32 -9.67 2.61
CA VAL A 173 28.03 -10.28 2.97
C VAL A 173 27.21 -10.47 1.70
N LEU A 174 26.86 -11.71 1.42
CA LEU A 174 26.09 -12.13 0.26
C LEU A 174 24.72 -12.69 0.69
N CYS A 175 23.68 -12.31 0.01
CA CYS A 175 22.36 -12.94 0.10
C CYS A 175 22.18 -13.85 -1.13
N PHE A 176 22.09 -15.14 -0.90
CA PHE A 176 21.96 -16.14 -1.97
C PHE A 176 20.56 -16.78 -1.94
N ASP A 177 20.01 -17.03 -3.15
CA ASP A 177 18.84 -17.88 -3.33
C ASP A 177 18.72 -18.30 -4.81
N GLU A 178 17.80 -19.24 -5.09
CA GLU A 178 17.46 -19.63 -6.43
C GLU A 178 16.00 -19.33 -6.79
N LYS A 179 15.79 -18.85 -8.02
CA LYS A 179 14.47 -18.72 -8.63
C LYS A 179 14.26 -19.85 -9.65
N PRO A 180 13.59 -20.93 -9.25
CA PRO A 180 13.39 -22.08 -10.12
C PRO A 180 12.25 -21.82 -11.11
N ASN A 181 12.24 -22.61 -12.19
CA ASN A 181 11.13 -22.73 -13.14
C ASN A 181 10.67 -21.40 -13.75
N ILE A 182 11.62 -20.49 -14.05
CA ILE A 182 11.29 -19.30 -14.83
C ILE A 182 10.92 -19.76 -16.23
N GLN A 183 9.69 -19.47 -16.66
CA GLN A 183 9.13 -19.98 -17.91
C GLN A 183 9.40 -19.01 -19.07
N ALA A 184 9.87 -19.53 -20.20
CA ALA A 184 9.82 -18.83 -21.47
C ALA A 184 8.39 -18.94 -22.02
N LEU A 185 7.64 -17.86 -21.94
CA LEU A 185 6.26 -17.77 -22.41
C LEU A 185 6.21 -16.85 -23.62
N GLU A 186 5.76 -17.37 -24.74
CA GLU A 186 5.43 -16.56 -25.90
C GLU A 186 3.96 -16.11 -25.82
N ARG A 187 3.75 -14.80 -25.95
CA ARG A 187 2.42 -14.18 -25.92
C ARG A 187 2.31 -13.14 -27.01
N ALA A 188 1.19 -13.13 -27.71
CA ALA A 188 0.87 -12.02 -28.59
C ALA A 188 0.76 -10.72 -27.76
N GLN A 189 1.59 -9.75 -28.10
CA GLN A 189 1.62 -8.42 -27.47
C GLN A 189 1.02 -7.41 -28.42
N GLY A 190 0.32 -6.43 -27.88
CA GLY A 190 -0.30 -5.39 -28.67
C GLY A 190 -0.92 -4.30 -27.79
N TYR A 191 -1.60 -3.39 -28.47
CA TYR A 191 -2.45 -2.41 -27.79
C TYR A 191 -3.89 -2.54 -28.30
N ILE A 192 -4.84 -2.37 -27.41
CA ILE A 192 -6.26 -2.33 -27.73
C ILE A 192 -6.69 -0.86 -27.65
N ARG A 193 -7.29 -0.37 -28.74
CA ARG A 193 -7.91 0.94 -28.75
C ARG A 193 -9.34 0.82 -28.23
N LEU A 194 -9.59 1.43 -27.08
CA LEU A 194 -10.95 1.46 -26.50
C LEU A 194 -11.87 2.38 -27.30
N PRO A 195 -13.22 2.19 -27.23
CA PRO A 195 -14.19 3.09 -27.85
C PRO A 195 -14.04 4.56 -27.42
N SER A 196 -13.47 4.82 -26.23
CA SER A 196 -13.13 6.15 -25.73
C SER A 196 -11.92 6.80 -26.41
N GLY A 197 -11.26 6.14 -27.37
CA GLY A 197 -10.04 6.60 -28.05
C GLY A 197 -8.73 6.35 -27.26
N ARG A 198 -8.79 5.88 -26.01
CA ARG A 198 -7.60 5.53 -25.21
C ARG A 198 -7.00 4.22 -25.70
N ALA A 199 -5.68 4.17 -25.84
CA ALA A 199 -4.95 2.94 -26.08
C ALA A 199 -4.56 2.29 -24.74
N VAL A 200 -4.80 0.98 -24.62
CA VAL A 200 -4.37 0.16 -23.48
C VAL A 200 -3.43 -0.90 -24.03
N THR A 201 -2.20 -0.91 -23.51
CA THR A 201 -1.24 -2.00 -23.81
C THR A 201 -1.70 -3.25 -23.09
N GLY A 202 -1.66 -4.39 -23.80
CA GLY A 202 -2.07 -5.67 -23.27
C GLY A 202 -1.34 -6.82 -23.95
N PHE A 203 -1.53 -8.00 -23.41
CA PHE A 203 -1.04 -9.25 -23.98
C PHE A 203 -2.19 -10.28 -23.99
N ALA A 204 -2.12 -11.23 -24.91
CA ALA A 204 -3.11 -12.30 -24.98
C ALA A 204 -3.06 -13.17 -23.72
N HIS A 205 -4.22 -13.67 -23.30
CA HIS A 205 -4.29 -14.67 -22.24
C HIS A 205 -3.69 -16.02 -22.67
N GLU A 206 -3.79 -16.33 -23.95
CA GLU A 206 -3.15 -17.50 -24.54
C GLU A 206 -1.65 -17.30 -24.59
N TYR A 207 -0.92 -18.36 -24.30
CA TYR A 207 0.54 -18.39 -24.35
C TYR A 207 1.04 -19.77 -24.76
N GLU A 208 2.19 -19.78 -25.43
CA GLU A 208 2.95 -20.96 -25.71
C GLU A 208 4.15 -21.09 -24.77
N ARG A 209 4.47 -22.32 -24.35
CA ARG A 209 5.57 -22.58 -23.42
C ARG A 209 6.76 -23.16 -24.17
N HIS A 210 7.91 -22.48 -24.10
CA HIS A 210 9.15 -22.87 -24.75
C HIS A 210 10.21 -23.42 -23.79
N GLY A 211 9.82 -23.78 -22.56
CA GLY A 211 10.67 -24.38 -21.56
C GLY A 211 10.95 -23.47 -20.38
N THR A 212 11.90 -23.88 -19.54
CA THR A 212 12.20 -23.22 -18.26
C THR A 212 13.70 -23.07 -18.03
N THR A 213 14.08 -22.11 -17.20
CA THR A 213 15.41 -21.99 -16.63
C THR A 213 15.33 -21.80 -15.11
N THR A 214 16.36 -22.19 -14.39
CA THR A 214 16.56 -21.83 -12.98
C THR A 214 17.65 -20.79 -12.91
N LEU A 215 17.41 -19.70 -12.21
CA LEU A 215 18.37 -18.64 -11.96
C LEU A 215 18.89 -18.77 -10.53
N PHE A 216 20.20 -18.91 -10.37
CA PHE A 216 20.90 -18.75 -9.09
C PHE A 216 21.39 -17.32 -9.02
N ALA A 217 21.24 -16.66 -7.87
CA ALA A 217 21.68 -15.30 -7.72
C ALA A 217 22.24 -15.04 -6.31
N ALA A 218 23.28 -14.21 -6.28
CA ALA A 218 23.90 -13.72 -5.07
C ALA A 218 23.95 -12.19 -5.11
N LEU A 219 23.32 -11.57 -4.14
CA LEU A 219 23.31 -10.12 -3.92
C LEU A 219 24.36 -9.74 -2.88
N GLU A 220 25.29 -8.89 -3.23
CA GLU A 220 26.23 -8.28 -2.28
C GLU A 220 25.54 -7.13 -1.56
N THR A 221 25.44 -7.23 -0.24
CA THR A 221 24.63 -6.27 0.55
C THR A 221 25.21 -4.87 0.60
N ALA A 222 26.54 -4.76 0.55
CA ALA A 222 27.25 -3.47 0.65
C ALA A 222 27.17 -2.64 -0.62
N THR A 223 27.09 -3.27 -1.79
CA THR A 223 27.08 -2.60 -3.10
C THR A 223 25.74 -2.66 -3.81
N GLY A 224 24.89 -3.63 -3.44
CA GLY A 224 23.69 -3.98 -4.18
C GLY A 224 23.93 -4.74 -5.47
N LEU A 225 25.19 -5.07 -5.80
CA LEU A 225 25.53 -5.81 -7.02
C LEU A 225 25.03 -7.24 -6.95
N VAL A 226 24.61 -7.75 -8.11
CA VAL A 226 24.08 -9.11 -8.23
C VAL A 226 24.96 -9.91 -9.19
N LYS A 227 25.36 -11.08 -8.75
CA LYS A 227 25.96 -12.13 -9.58
C LYS A 227 24.92 -13.21 -9.80
N ALA A 228 24.80 -13.73 -11.01
CA ALA A 228 23.81 -14.74 -11.32
C ALA A 228 24.33 -15.78 -12.31
N GLY A 229 23.67 -16.94 -12.34
CA GLY A 229 23.97 -18.02 -13.26
C GLY A 229 22.72 -18.84 -13.62
N HIS A 230 22.65 -19.30 -14.86
CA HIS A 230 21.53 -20.09 -15.36
C HIS A 230 21.83 -21.58 -15.30
N TYR A 231 20.95 -22.31 -14.63
CA TYR A 231 21.07 -23.73 -14.43
C TYR A 231 19.81 -24.49 -14.87
N LYS A 232 19.97 -25.76 -15.26
CA LYS A 232 18.82 -26.63 -15.58
C LYS A 232 18.18 -27.23 -14.33
N ARG A 233 18.96 -27.38 -13.27
CA ARG A 233 18.56 -28.06 -12.03
C ARG A 233 19.10 -27.29 -10.82
N ARG A 234 18.44 -27.46 -9.66
CA ARG A 234 18.85 -26.89 -8.36
C ARG A 234 19.33 -27.97 -7.40
N ARG A 235 20.42 -28.65 -7.74
CA ARG A 235 21.03 -29.66 -6.86
C ARG A 235 22.24 -29.07 -6.16
N ARG A 236 22.73 -29.76 -5.16
CA ARG A 236 23.98 -29.39 -4.44
C ARG A 236 25.13 -29.10 -5.39
N ARG A 237 25.31 -29.91 -6.43
CA ARG A 237 26.37 -29.73 -7.41
C ARG A 237 26.29 -28.37 -8.11
N GLU A 238 25.11 -28.01 -8.62
CA GLU A 238 24.91 -26.73 -9.30
C GLU A 238 25.04 -25.56 -8.34
N PHE A 239 24.61 -25.71 -7.09
CA PHE A 239 24.82 -24.71 -6.04
C PHE A 239 26.31 -24.48 -5.76
N LEU A 240 27.10 -25.54 -5.58
CA LEU A 240 28.53 -25.43 -5.33
C LEU A 240 29.31 -24.88 -6.53
N ASP A 241 28.91 -25.25 -7.75
CA ASP A 241 29.46 -24.70 -9.00
C ASP A 241 29.24 -23.18 -9.07
N PHE A 242 28.03 -22.74 -8.80
CA PHE A 242 27.73 -21.31 -8.72
C PHE A 242 28.52 -20.60 -7.61
N MET A 243 28.57 -21.16 -6.41
CA MET A 243 29.32 -20.58 -5.28
C MET A 243 30.82 -20.48 -5.59
N ASN A 244 31.41 -21.48 -6.23
CA ASN A 244 32.81 -21.41 -6.68
C ASN A 244 33.05 -20.21 -7.61
N GLY A 245 32.14 -19.99 -8.58
CA GLY A 245 32.22 -18.83 -9.48
C GLY A 245 32.06 -17.49 -8.75
N VAL A 246 31.16 -17.42 -7.77
CA VAL A 246 30.95 -16.22 -6.96
C VAL A 246 32.18 -15.92 -6.10
N ILE A 247 32.69 -16.92 -5.36
CA ILE A 247 33.81 -16.75 -4.43
C ILE A 247 35.11 -16.40 -5.16
N ALA A 248 35.36 -17.03 -6.33
CA ALA A 248 36.55 -16.76 -7.13
C ALA A 248 36.70 -15.29 -7.56
N SER A 249 35.62 -14.51 -7.51
CA SER A 249 35.64 -13.08 -7.86
C SER A 249 36.07 -12.19 -6.68
N TYR A 250 36.20 -12.74 -5.49
CA TYR A 250 36.71 -12.05 -4.29
C TYR A 250 38.10 -12.57 -3.93
N GLY A 251 38.91 -11.75 -3.30
CA GLY A 251 40.24 -12.17 -2.86
C GLY A 251 40.15 -13.20 -1.72
N ASN A 252 41.17 -14.06 -1.60
CA ASN A 252 41.24 -15.05 -0.52
C ASN A 252 41.45 -14.43 0.88
N ASP A 253 41.73 -13.15 0.94
CA ASP A 253 41.93 -12.36 2.17
C ASP A 253 40.58 -11.84 2.74
N LYS A 254 39.48 -12.06 2.04
CA LYS A 254 38.15 -11.62 2.46
C LYS A 254 37.40 -12.75 3.16
N GLU A 255 36.77 -12.41 4.28
CA GLU A 255 35.77 -13.26 4.91
C GLU A 255 34.44 -13.13 4.13
N ILE A 256 33.82 -14.23 3.76
CA ILE A 256 32.60 -14.25 2.96
C ILE A 256 31.46 -14.85 3.78
N HIS A 257 30.52 -14.03 4.18
CA HIS A 257 29.32 -14.44 4.89
C HIS A 257 28.17 -14.59 3.91
N VAL A 258 27.61 -15.79 3.78
CA VAL A 258 26.51 -16.09 2.85
C VAL A 258 25.24 -16.36 3.63
N ILE A 259 24.24 -15.53 3.43
CA ILE A 259 22.89 -15.70 3.97
C ILE A 259 22.07 -16.49 2.97
N LEU A 260 21.48 -17.59 3.41
CA LEU A 260 20.70 -18.50 2.58
C LEU A 260 19.55 -19.15 3.36
N ASP A 261 18.60 -19.72 2.64
CA ASP A 261 17.48 -20.42 3.24
C ASP A 261 17.86 -21.85 3.72
N ASN A 262 16.92 -22.51 4.39
CA ASN A 262 17.12 -23.84 4.95
C ASN A 262 16.96 -24.99 3.93
N LEU A 263 17.02 -24.73 2.63
CA LEU A 263 16.88 -25.76 1.62
C LEU A 263 17.96 -26.86 1.80
N ASN A 264 17.56 -28.12 1.64
CA ASN A 264 18.49 -29.24 1.84
C ASN A 264 19.71 -29.21 0.91
N THR A 265 19.56 -28.62 -0.27
CA THR A 265 20.67 -28.44 -1.22
C THR A 265 21.74 -27.48 -0.72
N HIS A 266 21.42 -26.60 0.24
CA HIS A 266 22.38 -25.66 0.84
C HIS A 266 23.15 -26.25 2.02
N LYS A 267 22.62 -27.30 2.65
CA LYS A 267 23.23 -27.90 3.83
C LYS A 267 24.39 -28.82 3.46
N PRO A 268 25.54 -28.67 4.13
CA PRO A 268 26.68 -29.57 3.91
C PRO A 268 26.41 -30.93 4.57
N VAL A 269 25.86 -31.90 3.83
CA VAL A 269 25.51 -33.20 4.38
C VAL A 269 26.66 -34.20 4.19
N ASN A 270 27.29 -34.25 3.01
CA ASN A 270 28.28 -35.27 2.68
C ASN A 270 29.48 -34.70 1.88
N ASP A 271 29.65 -33.40 1.83
CA ASP A 271 30.79 -32.76 1.17
C ASP A 271 31.68 -32.01 2.16
N HIS A 272 32.92 -31.83 1.76
CA HIS A 272 33.89 -31.08 2.54
C HIS A 272 34.12 -29.67 2.03
N TRP A 273 33.20 -29.15 1.21
CA TRP A 273 33.37 -27.88 0.53
C TRP A 273 33.67 -26.71 1.46
N LEU A 274 32.90 -26.53 2.55
CA LEU A 274 33.18 -25.51 3.58
C LEU A 274 34.50 -25.71 4.28
N LYS A 275 34.96 -26.96 4.47
CA LYS A 275 36.27 -27.25 5.05
C LYS A 275 37.41 -26.78 4.15
N SER A 276 37.20 -26.81 2.84
CA SER A 276 38.17 -26.33 1.84
C SER A 276 38.11 -24.81 1.63
N HIS A 277 37.02 -24.16 2.07
CA HIS A 277 36.80 -22.71 1.94
C HIS A 277 36.63 -22.11 3.35
N ARG A 278 37.72 -22.05 4.13
CA ARG A 278 37.69 -21.65 5.53
C ARG A 278 37.26 -20.21 5.77
N ASN A 279 37.38 -19.38 4.78
CA ASN A 279 36.92 -17.97 4.78
C ASN A 279 35.46 -17.79 4.38
N VAL A 280 34.69 -18.89 4.20
CA VAL A 280 33.27 -18.85 3.84
C VAL A 280 32.40 -19.34 4.99
N HIS A 281 31.43 -18.53 5.37
CA HIS A 281 30.51 -18.80 6.48
C HIS A 281 29.08 -18.77 6.01
N PHE A 282 28.34 -19.85 6.24
CA PHE A 282 26.92 -19.97 5.89
C PHE A 282 26.04 -19.59 7.08
N HIS A 283 25.08 -18.67 6.86
CA HIS A 283 24.09 -18.21 7.82
C HIS A 283 22.69 -18.55 7.30
N PHE A 284 22.05 -19.51 7.97
CA PHE A 284 20.74 -19.98 7.56
C PHE A 284 19.64 -19.12 8.15
N THR A 285 18.69 -18.66 7.30
CA THR A 285 17.49 -17.97 7.79
C THR A 285 16.66 -18.88 8.70
N PRO A 286 15.92 -18.35 9.69
CA PRO A 286 14.97 -19.14 10.45
C PRO A 286 13.95 -19.79 9.53
N THR A 287 13.43 -20.94 9.92
CA THR A 287 12.36 -21.63 9.17
C THR A 287 11.18 -20.68 8.96
N HIS A 288 10.64 -20.63 7.75
CA HIS A 288 9.56 -19.72 7.35
C HIS A 288 9.89 -18.21 7.44
N ALA A 289 11.16 -17.84 7.41
CA ALA A 289 11.61 -16.44 7.46
C ALA A 289 12.49 -16.06 6.25
N SER A 290 12.17 -16.54 5.05
CA SER A 290 12.87 -16.18 3.80
C SER A 290 12.88 -14.67 3.53
N TRP A 291 11.90 -13.93 4.05
CA TRP A 291 11.84 -12.46 3.98
C TRP A 291 13.06 -11.76 4.63
N LEU A 292 13.81 -12.44 5.48
CA LEU A 292 15.08 -11.94 6.01
C LEU A 292 16.21 -11.98 4.96
N ASN A 293 16.04 -12.73 3.87
CA ASN A 293 17.02 -12.81 2.80
C ASN A 293 16.75 -11.73 1.75
N GLN A 294 17.62 -10.71 1.66
CA GLN A 294 17.42 -9.54 0.79
C GLN A 294 17.35 -9.88 -0.71
N ILE A 295 17.88 -11.01 -1.14
CA ILE A 295 17.79 -11.45 -2.55
C ILE A 295 16.33 -11.63 -3.01
N GLU A 296 15.41 -11.92 -2.11
CA GLU A 296 13.98 -12.01 -2.43
C GLU A 296 13.40 -10.67 -2.88
N CYS A 297 13.89 -9.56 -2.32
CA CYS A 297 13.54 -8.22 -2.79
C CYS A 297 14.00 -8.02 -4.23
N TRP A 298 15.22 -8.44 -4.55
CA TRP A 298 15.76 -8.35 -5.89
C TRP A 298 15.00 -9.25 -6.88
N PHE A 299 14.65 -10.47 -6.51
CA PHE A 299 13.80 -11.32 -7.36
C PHE A 299 12.43 -10.71 -7.65
N SER A 300 11.89 -9.94 -6.72
CA SER A 300 10.66 -9.19 -6.92
C SER A 300 10.84 -8.04 -7.92
N ILE A 301 12.01 -7.39 -7.94
CA ILE A 301 12.37 -6.35 -8.90
C ILE A 301 12.54 -6.98 -10.30
N LEU A 302 13.34 -8.05 -10.42
CA LEU A 302 13.52 -8.82 -11.66
C LEU A 302 12.17 -9.22 -12.26
N ARG A 303 11.29 -9.82 -11.44
CA ARG A 303 9.95 -10.23 -11.89
C ARG A 303 9.17 -9.07 -12.48
N ARG A 304 9.11 -7.94 -11.79
CA ARG A 304 8.30 -6.79 -12.22
C ARG A 304 8.85 -6.08 -13.43
N GLN A 305 10.18 -5.99 -13.55
CA GLN A 305 10.80 -5.15 -14.57
C GLN A 305 11.22 -5.92 -15.83
N ALA A 306 11.57 -7.21 -15.70
CA ALA A 306 12.09 -7.98 -16.82
C ALA A 306 11.19 -9.14 -17.27
N LEU A 307 10.39 -9.72 -16.36
CA LEU A 307 9.66 -10.95 -16.66
C LEU A 307 8.15 -10.75 -16.81
N GLN A 308 7.58 -9.83 -16.03
CA GLN A 308 6.12 -9.66 -16.01
C GLN A 308 5.64 -8.97 -17.28
N GLY A 309 4.82 -9.70 -18.05
CA GLY A 309 4.29 -9.19 -19.33
C GLY A 309 5.25 -9.30 -20.51
N ALA A 310 6.45 -9.81 -20.29
CA ALA A 310 7.39 -10.10 -21.39
C ALA A 310 6.97 -11.35 -22.18
N SER A 311 7.45 -11.44 -23.43
CA SER A 311 7.22 -12.56 -24.33
C SER A 311 8.56 -13.10 -24.81
N PHE A 312 8.73 -14.42 -24.76
CA PHE A 312 9.99 -15.11 -25.10
C PHE A 312 9.69 -16.34 -25.96
N ILE A 313 10.27 -16.39 -27.13
CA ILE A 313 10.09 -17.49 -28.11
C ILE A 313 10.94 -18.73 -27.80
N ASP A 314 11.93 -18.60 -26.92
CA ASP A 314 12.76 -19.71 -26.45
C ASP A 314 13.42 -19.39 -25.09
N VAL A 315 14.06 -20.41 -24.50
CA VAL A 315 14.79 -20.26 -23.21
C VAL A 315 16.07 -19.42 -23.39
N LYS A 316 16.64 -19.35 -24.54
CA LYS A 316 17.85 -18.56 -24.81
C LYS A 316 17.52 -17.08 -24.73
N GLN A 317 16.47 -16.66 -25.41
CA GLN A 317 15.98 -15.28 -25.36
C GLN A 317 15.59 -14.86 -23.92
N LEU A 318 14.93 -15.75 -23.16
CA LEU A 318 14.64 -15.52 -21.75
C LEU A 318 15.90 -15.26 -20.93
N ARG A 319 16.96 -16.09 -21.11
CA ARG A 319 18.23 -15.92 -20.40
C ARG A 319 18.93 -14.63 -20.78
N GLU A 320 19.01 -14.32 -22.06
CA GLU A 320 19.59 -13.07 -22.56
C GLU A 320 18.87 -11.85 -21.99
N ALA A 321 17.53 -11.87 -21.89
CA ALA A 321 16.77 -10.80 -21.29
C ALA A 321 17.07 -10.64 -19.80
N ILE A 322 17.23 -11.74 -19.07
CA ILE A 322 17.63 -11.72 -17.65
C ILE A 322 19.04 -11.16 -17.51
N ASP A 323 20.00 -11.60 -18.32
CA ASP A 323 21.40 -11.16 -18.25
C ASP A 323 21.54 -9.67 -18.59
N ASN A 324 20.82 -9.21 -19.61
CA ASN A 324 20.75 -7.79 -19.98
C ASN A 324 20.15 -6.94 -18.84
N PHE A 325 19.08 -7.46 -18.19
CA PHE A 325 18.51 -6.79 -17.03
C PHE A 325 19.51 -6.71 -15.87
N ILE A 326 20.22 -7.79 -15.56
CA ILE A 326 21.23 -7.82 -14.50
C ILE A 326 22.34 -6.81 -14.79
N SER A 327 22.81 -6.73 -16.04
CA SER A 327 23.83 -5.78 -16.47
C SER A 327 23.35 -4.34 -16.29
N ALA A 328 22.12 -4.03 -16.70
CA ALA A 328 21.52 -2.70 -16.54
C ALA A 328 21.27 -2.36 -15.05
N TYR A 329 20.82 -3.33 -14.26
CA TYR A 329 20.63 -3.18 -12.83
C TYR A 329 21.95 -2.89 -12.11
N ASN A 330 22.97 -3.68 -12.40
CA ASN A 330 24.30 -3.54 -11.77
C ASN A 330 24.98 -2.20 -12.09
N ALA A 331 24.70 -1.60 -13.24
CA ALA A 331 25.20 -0.26 -13.59
C ALA A 331 24.67 0.85 -12.67
N GLN A 332 23.56 0.60 -11.97
CA GLN A 332 22.90 1.54 -11.05
C GLN A 332 22.65 0.91 -9.68
N ALA A 333 23.37 -0.19 -9.37
CA ALA A 333 23.16 -0.91 -8.11
C ALA A 333 23.45 -0.01 -6.90
N ALA A 334 22.63 -0.15 -5.88
CA ALA A 334 22.79 0.50 -4.58
C ALA A 334 22.32 -0.47 -3.50
N PRO A 335 22.89 -0.38 -2.28
CA PRO A 335 22.45 -1.17 -1.15
C PRO A 335 20.96 -1.01 -0.87
N PHE A 336 20.30 -2.07 -0.41
CA PHE A 336 18.94 -1.96 0.08
C PHE A 336 18.92 -1.25 1.43
N GLU A 337 18.20 -0.12 1.50
CA GLU A 337 17.99 0.60 2.76
C GLU A 337 16.80 0.03 3.52
N TRP A 338 17.00 -0.24 4.81
CA TRP A 338 15.93 -0.58 5.72
C TRP A 338 15.12 0.68 6.04
N ARG A 339 13.86 0.72 5.61
CA ARG A 339 12.94 1.77 6.03
C ARG A 339 12.26 1.32 7.31
N GLN A 340 12.36 2.11 8.38
CA GLN A 340 11.48 1.97 9.54
C GLN A 340 10.05 2.28 9.09
N GLY A 341 9.26 1.24 8.81
CA GLY A 341 7.83 1.38 8.77
C GLY A 341 7.31 1.54 10.20
N GLU A 342 6.37 2.45 10.44
CA GLU A 342 5.61 2.43 11.68
C GLU A 342 4.86 1.09 11.77
N ILE A 343 5.45 0.15 12.52
CA ILE A 343 4.74 -1.05 12.91
C ILE A 343 3.72 -0.59 13.94
N LYS A 344 2.46 -0.51 13.57
CA LYS A 344 1.34 -0.39 14.52
C LYS A 344 1.27 -1.69 15.33
N GLN A 345 2.20 -1.83 16.29
CA GLN A 345 2.43 -3.07 17.05
C GLN A 345 1.21 -3.51 17.87
N GLN A 346 0.34 -2.58 18.25
CA GLN A 346 -0.80 -2.86 19.11
C GLN A 346 -1.88 -3.70 18.43
N GLY A 347 -2.15 -3.48 17.15
CA GLY A 347 -3.14 -4.26 16.40
C GLY A 347 -2.66 -5.65 15.93
N LEU A 348 -1.35 -5.87 15.80
CA LEU A 348 -0.82 -7.16 15.32
C LEU A 348 -0.78 -8.22 16.44
N ARG A 349 -0.45 -7.85 17.69
CA ARG A 349 -0.37 -8.83 18.80
C ARG A 349 -1.72 -9.42 19.14
N ASP A 350 -2.78 -8.62 19.16
CA ASP A 350 -4.13 -9.06 19.51
C ASP A 350 -4.78 -9.90 18.40
N ASN A 351 -4.45 -9.61 17.13
CA ASN A 351 -4.99 -10.32 15.98
C ASN A 351 -4.25 -11.62 15.64
N ILE A 352 -2.93 -11.72 15.88
CA ILE A 352 -2.16 -12.95 15.65
C ILE A 352 -2.59 -14.07 16.60
N ALA A 353 -2.97 -13.77 17.84
CA ALA A 353 -3.48 -14.75 18.80
C ALA A 353 -4.77 -15.45 18.34
N TYR A 354 -5.56 -14.81 17.47
CA TYR A 354 -6.79 -15.37 16.92
C TYR A 354 -6.57 -16.41 15.79
N PHE A 355 -5.46 -16.33 15.09
CA PHE A 355 -5.16 -17.20 13.93
C PHE A 355 -4.30 -18.43 14.25
N CYS A 356 -3.77 -18.50 15.47
CA CYS A 356 -2.92 -19.63 15.94
C CYS A 356 -3.65 -20.65 16.79
N LYS A 357 -4.99 -20.66 16.80
CA LYS A 357 -5.81 -21.72 17.44
C LYS A 357 -6.41 -22.68 16.43
#